data_60555fb22d0260591ba15a989da0cb27
#
_entry.id   60555fb22d0260591ba15a989da0cb27
#
_cell.length_a   1.000
_cell.length_b   1.000
_cell.length_c   1.000
_cell.angle_alpha   90.00
_cell.angle_beta   90.00
_cell.angle_gamma   90.00
#
_symmetry.space_group_name_H-M   'P 1'
#
loop_
_entity.id
_entity.type
_entity.pdbx_description
1 polymer ?
#
loop_
_entity_poly.entity_id
_entity_poly.type
_entity_poly.pdbx_seq_one_letter_code
_entity_poly.pdbx_strand_id
1 'polypeptide(L)'
;MKNRRDFLKEVCPTVAFAFFGISFLEACSSDSIDDEPDVETTPQNNNGGNSNNGGNSGNGFTKNGSTYTIDLTHSNFSSKLLNVGDWMNGQSLGIPVLLLRISSDEIKAYTNICPHNNRQNQWSYQSANNRFKCNAHGNSYPDDCNSTGSDGNRLKCYNSSLSGDELTVTIS
;
A
#
# COMPACT_ATOMS: atom_id res chain seq x y z
N MET A 1 -14.51 26.60 34.16
CA MET A 1 -13.81 25.85 33.08
C MET A 1 -12.89 24.86 33.76
N LYS A 2 -13.17 23.56 33.67
CA LYS A 2 -12.31 22.51 34.25
C LYS A 2 -11.04 22.36 33.38
N ASN A 3 -9.88 22.40 33.99
CA ASN A 3 -8.59 22.29 33.32
C ASN A 3 -8.32 20.84 32.90
N ARG A 4 -7.68 20.65 31.75
CA ARG A 4 -7.34 19.33 31.17
C ARG A 4 -6.51 18.43 32.10
N ARG A 5 -5.93 18.99 33.16
CA ARG A 5 -5.17 18.25 34.19
C ARG A 5 -6.06 17.56 35.23
N ASP A 6 -7.30 18.00 35.41
CA ASP A 6 -8.23 17.41 36.37
C ASP A 6 -8.91 16.16 35.81
N PHE A 7 -9.03 16.05 34.46
CA PHE A 7 -9.58 14.87 33.80
C PHE A 7 -8.70 13.64 33.95
N LEU A 8 -7.38 13.80 34.00
CA LEU A 8 -6.43 12.68 34.13
C LEU A 8 -6.35 12.09 35.54
N LYS A 9 -6.91 12.75 36.54
CA LYS A 9 -6.93 12.25 37.92
C LYS A 9 -8.15 11.41 38.23
N GLU A 10 -9.21 11.53 37.43
CA GLU A 10 -10.47 10.79 37.65
C GLU A 10 -10.54 9.45 36.88
N VAL A 11 -9.65 9.21 35.89
CA VAL A 11 -9.73 8.02 35.02
C VAL A 11 -8.73 6.91 35.40
N CYS A 12 -7.88 7.12 36.38
CA CYS A 12 -6.80 6.19 36.74
C CYS A 12 -6.90 5.59 38.15
N PRO A 13 -7.98 4.86 38.52
CA PRO A 13 -7.76 3.83 39.53
C PRO A 13 -8.28 2.43 39.23
N THR A 14 -8.77 2.12 38.02
CA THR A 14 -9.43 0.82 37.82
C THR A 14 -8.88 -0.05 36.69
N VAL A 15 -7.69 0.21 36.18
CA VAL A 15 -7.01 -0.70 35.25
C VAL A 15 -5.64 -1.07 35.80
N ALA A 16 -5.65 -1.68 36.97
CA ALA A 16 -4.51 -2.42 37.49
C ALA A 16 -4.97 -3.85 37.74
N PHE A 17 -4.16 -4.80 37.25
CA PHE A 17 -4.19 -6.23 37.54
C PHE A 17 -5.06 -7.15 36.67
N ALA A 18 -4.54 -7.50 35.53
CA ALA A 18 -4.73 -8.84 34.99
C ALA A 18 -3.61 -9.24 34.02
N PHE A 19 -2.35 -9.14 34.44
CA PHE A 19 -1.23 -9.78 33.76
C PHE A 19 -0.29 -10.44 34.75
N PHE A 20 -0.79 -11.46 35.44
CA PHE A 20 0.04 -12.43 36.10
C PHE A 20 -0.40 -13.81 35.69
N GLY A 21 0.50 -14.51 35.02
CA GLY A 21 0.45 -15.96 34.98
C GLY A 21 0.31 -16.57 33.62
N ILE A 22 1.39 -16.63 32.84
CA ILE A 22 1.74 -17.83 32.09
C ILE A 22 3.26 -17.87 32.03
N SER A 23 3.83 -18.65 32.93
CA SER A 23 5.22 -19.09 32.88
C SER A 23 5.29 -20.25 31.88
N PHE A 24 5.99 -20.07 30.79
CA PHE A 24 6.46 -21.19 29.99
C PHE A 24 7.86 -21.54 30.43
N LEU A 25 7.94 -22.58 31.24
CA LEU A 25 9.18 -23.32 31.47
C LEU A 25 9.36 -24.26 30.29
N GLU A 26 10.22 -23.96 29.38
CA GLU A 26 10.79 -24.94 28.48
C GLU A 26 12.03 -25.53 29.10
N ALA A 27 11.88 -26.78 29.54
CA ALA A 27 12.98 -27.62 29.95
C ALA A 27 13.65 -28.20 28.70
N CYS A 28 14.93 -27.84 28.53
CA CYS A 28 15.83 -28.63 27.70
C CYS A 28 16.07 -29.98 28.37
N SER A 29 15.86 -31.05 27.64
CA SER A 29 16.46 -32.34 27.93
C SER A 29 17.06 -32.91 26.66
N SER A 30 18.35 -32.96 26.62
CA SER A 30 19.16 -33.75 25.71
C SER A 30 19.16 -35.20 26.19
N ASP A 31 18.93 -36.16 25.31
CA ASP A 31 19.75 -37.36 25.26
C ASP A 31 19.57 -38.15 23.96
N SER A 32 20.65 -38.79 23.63
CA SER A 32 21.12 -39.36 22.38
C SER A 32 20.55 -40.77 22.07
N ILE A 33 20.81 -41.17 20.81
CA ILE A 33 21.23 -42.52 20.31
C ILE A 33 20.22 -43.24 19.40
N ASP A 34 20.71 -43.37 18.13
CA ASP A 34 20.65 -44.44 17.11
C ASP A 34 19.32 -45.06 16.66
N ASP A 35 19.02 -44.91 15.37
CA ASP A 35 19.11 -45.89 14.28
C ASP A 35 18.41 -45.35 13.03
N GLU A 36 19.12 -45.43 11.87
CA GLU A 36 18.61 -45.26 10.52
C GLU A 36 17.68 -46.43 10.10
N PRO A 37 16.78 -46.31 9.08
CA PRO A 37 17.18 -45.99 7.73
C PRO A 37 16.20 -45.13 6.86
N ASP A 38 16.79 -44.46 5.88
CA ASP A 38 16.33 -44.08 4.54
C ASP A 38 14.83 -43.90 4.25
N VAL A 39 14.39 -42.65 4.04
CA VAL A 39 13.42 -42.30 3.00
C VAL A 39 13.73 -40.92 2.44
N GLU A 40 14.08 -40.91 1.19
CA GLU A 40 14.14 -39.88 0.16
C GLU A 40 13.89 -38.44 0.56
N THR A 41 14.96 -37.67 0.58
CA THR A 41 15.03 -36.22 0.55
C THR A 41 14.59 -35.68 -0.80
N THR A 42 13.45 -35.01 -0.83
CA THR A 42 13.17 -34.04 -1.89
C THR A 42 14.00 -32.79 -1.63
N PRO A 43 14.84 -32.35 -2.55
CA PRO A 43 15.64 -31.15 -2.35
C PRO A 43 14.78 -29.91 -2.39
N GLN A 44 14.74 -29.16 -1.28
CA GLN A 44 14.32 -27.77 -1.29
C GLN A 44 15.30 -26.99 -2.17
N ASN A 45 14.86 -26.70 -3.35
CA ASN A 45 15.59 -25.85 -4.28
C ASN A 45 15.47 -24.37 -3.85
N ASN A 46 16.37 -23.91 -3.02
CA ASN A 46 16.63 -22.49 -2.82
C ASN A 46 17.36 -21.98 -4.07
N ASN A 47 16.64 -21.79 -5.15
CA ASN A 47 17.19 -21.13 -6.31
C ASN A 47 16.82 -19.63 -6.23
N GLY A 48 17.77 -18.81 -5.78
CA GLY A 48 17.78 -17.39 -5.99
C GLY A 48 17.86 -17.07 -7.48
N GLY A 49 16.74 -17.20 -8.16
CA GLY A 49 16.56 -16.84 -9.55
C GLY A 49 15.96 -15.46 -9.65
N ASN A 50 16.72 -14.52 -10.17
CA ASN A 50 16.25 -13.26 -10.71
C ASN A 50 15.23 -13.53 -11.82
N SER A 51 13.95 -13.67 -11.47
CA SER A 51 12.85 -13.80 -12.42
C SER A 51 12.18 -12.45 -12.62
N ASN A 52 12.58 -11.76 -13.67
CA ASN A 52 11.86 -10.64 -14.28
C ASN A 52 10.55 -11.13 -14.94
N ASN A 53 9.83 -12.03 -14.34
CA ASN A 53 8.54 -12.42 -14.89
C ASN A 53 7.64 -12.98 -13.78
N GLY A 54 6.49 -12.38 -13.63
CA GLY A 54 5.44 -13.04 -12.92
C GLY A 54 4.99 -12.33 -11.66
N GLY A 55 3.78 -12.01 -11.76
CA GLY A 55 2.93 -11.42 -10.83
C GLY A 55 3.06 -11.90 -9.40
N ASN A 56 3.20 -10.95 -8.54
CA ASN A 56 2.97 -11.13 -7.13
C ASN A 56 1.45 -11.15 -6.87
N SER A 57 0.78 -12.23 -7.27
CA SER A 57 -0.66 -12.41 -7.07
C SER A 57 -1.09 -12.32 -5.59
N GLY A 58 -0.15 -12.51 -4.66
CA GLY A 58 -0.39 -12.37 -3.23
C GLY A 58 -0.69 -10.94 -2.76
N ASN A 59 -0.38 -9.91 -3.58
CA ASN A 59 -0.67 -8.51 -3.27
C ASN A 59 -1.83 -7.93 -4.11
N GLY A 60 -2.51 -8.75 -4.91
CA GLY A 60 -3.65 -8.32 -5.74
C GLY A 60 -3.23 -7.60 -7.01
N PHE A 61 -2.00 -7.75 -7.48
CA PHE A 61 -1.56 -7.23 -8.78
C PHE A 61 -0.47 -8.09 -9.39
N THR A 62 -0.30 -7.95 -10.70
CA THR A 62 0.80 -8.52 -11.47
C THR A 62 1.54 -7.40 -12.21
N LYS A 63 2.83 -7.63 -12.49
CA LYS A 63 3.66 -6.70 -13.25
C LYS A 63 4.28 -7.40 -14.44
N ASN A 64 4.11 -6.81 -15.62
CA ASN A 64 4.77 -7.26 -16.84
C ASN A 64 5.41 -6.04 -17.53
N GLY A 65 6.74 -5.95 -17.46
CA GLY A 65 7.46 -4.77 -17.93
C GLY A 65 7.04 -3.50 -17.19
N SER A 66 6.50 -2.53 -17.94
CA SER A 66 5.95 -1.28 -17.41
C SER A 66 4.44 -1.33 -17.12
N THR A 67 3.79 -2.49 -17.34
CA THR A 67 2.34 -2.66 -17.17
C THR A 67 2.04 -3.37 -15.86
N TYR A 68 1.12 -2.81 -15.09
CA TYR A 68 0.55 -3.37 -13.88
C TYR A 68 -0.90 -3.75 -14.16
N THR A 69 -1.26 -5.00 -13.82
CA THR A 69 -2.63 -5.49 -13.84
C THR A 69 -3.08 -5.69 -12.40
N ILE A 70 -4.09 -4.96 -11.96
CA ILE A 70 -4.52 -4.83 -10.57
C ILE A 70 -5.92 -5.41 -10.43
N ASP A 71 -6.10 -6.34 -9.49
CA ASP A 71 -7.38 -6.89 -9.08
C ASP A 71 -8.01 -6.00 -8.00
N LEU A 72 -9.05 -5.27 -8.36
CA LEU A 72 -9.76 -4.36 -7.47
C LEU A 72 -10.59 -5.08 -6.40
N THR A 73 -10.82 -6.38 -6.52
CA THR A 73 -11.50 -7.18 -5.48
C THR A 73 -10.58 -7.51 -4.33
N HIS A 74 -9.27 -7.47 -4.57
CA HIS A 74 -8.27 -7.77 -3.54
C HIS A 74 -8.29 -6.71 -2.42
N SER A 75 -8.12 -7.15 -1.17
CA SER A 75 -8.20 -6.31 0.04
C SER A 75 -7.29 -5.08 0.05
N ASN A 76 -6.18 -5.11 -0.69
CA ASN A 76 -5.29 -3.95 -0.82
C ASN A 76 -5.92 -2.78 -1.59
N PHE A 77 -6.93 -3.04 -2.43
CA PHE A 77 -7.55 -2.07 -3.34
C PHE A 77 -9.05 -1.87 -3.09
N SER A 78 -9.79 -2.93 -2.74
CA SER A 78 -11.25 -2.95 -2.71
C SER A 78 -11.87 -1.90 -1.78
N SER A 79 -11.23 -1.61 -0.64
CA SER A 79 -11.70 -0.59 0.31
C SER A 79 -11.21 0.82 0.01
N LYS A 80 -10.20 0.95 -0.86
CA LYS A 80 -9.52 2.22 -1.14
C LYS A 80 -9.91 2.86 -2.47
N LEU A 81 -10.53 2.08 -3.35
CA LEU A 81 -10.95 2.51 -4.69
C LEU A 81 -12.40 2.10 -4.98
N LEU A 82 -13.25 2.00 -3.94
CA LEU A 82 -14.64 1.55 -4.05
C LEU A 82 -15.55 2.62 -4.64
N ASN A 83 -15.43 3.86 -4.17
CA ASN A 83 -16.33 4.95 -4.52
C ASN A 83 -15.66 5.97 -5.42
N VAL A 84 -16.47 6.71 -6.18
CA VAL A 84 -16.00 7.87 -6.94
C VAL A 84 -15.37 8.89 -5.98
N GLY A 85 -14.17 9.34 -6.30
CA GLY A 85 -13.36 10.22 -5.44
C GLY A 85 -12.41 9.47 -4.50
N ASP A 86 -12.54 8.15 -4.37
CA ASP A 86 -11.58 7.34 -3.64
C ASP A 86 -10.24 7.32 -4.38
N TRP A 87 -9.16 7.37 -3.62
CA TRP A 87 -7.81 7.41 -4.17
C TRP A 87 -6.82 6.63 -3.31
N MET A 88 -5.70 6.27 -3.90
CA MET A 88 -4.59 5.68 -3.16
C MET A 88 -3.23 5.99 -3.79
N ASN A 89 -2.18 5.93 -2.96
CA ASN A 89 -0.80 5.88 -3.41
C ASN A 89 -0.32 4.42 -3.38
N GLY A 90 0.03 3.87 -4.53
CA GLY A 90 0.50 2.50 -4.69
C GLY A 90 1.90 2.24 -4.15
N GLN A 91 2.62 3.26 -3.67
CA GLN A 91 4.02 3.17 -3.23
C GLN A 91 4.26 2.07 -2.20
N SER A 92 3.37 1.91 -1.23
CA SER A 92 3.49 0.87 -0.19
C SER A 92 3.40 -0.56 -0.72
N LEU A 93 2.82 -0.73 -1.90
CA LEU A 93 2.69 -2.00 -2.61
C LEU A 93 3.78 -2.18 -3.69
N GLY A 94 4.66 -1.18 -3.87
CA GLY A 94 5.66 -1.19 -4.94
C GLY A 94 5.12 -0.77 -6.32
N ILE A 95 3.93 -0.17 -6.38
CA ILE A 95 3.34 0.38 -7.59
C ILE A 95 3.55 1.91 -7.58
N PRO A 96 4.41 2.47 -8.45
CA PRO A 96 4.81 3.88 -8.38
C PRO A 96 3.78 4.82 -9.00
N VAL A 97 2.51 4.71 -8.59
CA VAL A 97 1.40 5.51 -9.10
C VAL A 97 0.48 6.02 -7.98
N LEU A 98 -0.20 7.13 -8.25
CA LEU A 98 -1.44 7.53 -7.58
C LEU A 98 -2.59 7.02 -8.43
N LEU A 99 -3.59 6.41 -7.79
CA LEU A 99 -4.83 5.97 -8.44
C LEU A 99 -5.99 6.80 -7.89
N LEU A 100 -6.88 7.23 -8.77
CA LEU A 100 -8.09 7.98 -8.43
C LEU A 100 -9.28 7.44 -9.22
N ARG A 101 -10.32 6.97 -8.52
CA ARG A 101 -11.58 6.60 -9.18
C ARG A 101 -12.37 7.84 -9.50
N ILE A 102 -12.55 8.12 -10.78
CA ILE A 102 -13.27 9.32 -11.26
C ILE A 102 -14.71 9.01 -11.68
N SER A 103 -15.01 7.74 -11.99
CA SER A 103 -16.38 7.26 -12.25
C SER A 103 -16.54 5.78 -11.86
N SER A 104 -17.72 5.20 -12.08
CA SER A 104 -17.95 3.75 -11.87
C SER A 104 -17.03 2.88 -12.72
N ASP A 105 -16.66 3.36 -13.89
CA ASP A 105 -15.98 2.64 -14.96
C ASP A 105 -14.62 3.24 -15.34
N GLU A 106 -14.14 4.24 -14.58
CA GLU A 106 -12.84 4.86 -14.84
C GLU A 106 -12.03 5.11 -13.57
N ILE A 107 -10.80 4.62 -13.58
CA ILE A 107 -9.75 4.94 -12.60
C ILE A 107 -8.58 5.54 -13.37
N LYS A 108 -8.21 6.77 -13.05
CA LYS A 108 -7.02 7.43 -13.58
C LYS A 108 -5.79 7.05 -12.78
N ALA A 109 -4.67 6.95 -13.48
CA ALA A 109 -3.35 6.71 -12.89
C ALA A 109 -2.42 7.90 -13.15
N TYR A 110 -1.71 8.31 -12.11
CA TYR A 110 -0.77 9.43 -12.17
C TYR A 110 0.58 8.99 -11.61
N THR A 111 1.64 9.72 -11.97
CA THR A 111 2.89 9.56 -11.27
C THR A 111 2.72 9.85 -9.77
N ASN A 112 3.34 9.06 -8.92
CA ASN A 112 3.45 9.40 -7.50
C ASN A 112 4.72 10.21 -7.19
N ILE A 113 5.51 10.53 -8.21
CA ILE A 113 6.69 11.39 -8.08
C ILE A 113 6.23 12.85 -8.13
N CYS A 114 6.47 13.59 -7.06
CA CYS A 114 6.15 15.01 -7.01
C CYS A 114 7.01 15.79 -8.04
N PRO A 115 6.41 16.48 -9.01
CA PRO A 115 7.15 17.20 -10.04
C PRO A 115 8.12 18.27 -9.51
N HIS A 116 7.85 18.80 -8.31
CA HIS A 116 8.66 19.84 -7.68
C HIS A 116 9.97 19.28 -7.05
N ASN A 117 9.91 18.11 -6.37
CA ASN A 117 11.04 17.66 -5.53
C ASN A 117 11.21 16.13 -5.47
N ASN A 118 10.59 15.38 -6.38
CA ASN A 118 10.69 13.92 -6.50
C ASN A 118 10.23 13.11 -5.27
N ARG A 119 9.45 13.67 -4.36
CA ARG A 119 8.85 12.94 -3.23
C ARG A 119 7.73 12.03 -3.72
N GLN A 120 7.60 10.84 -3.14
CA GLN A 120 6.65 9.80 -3.59
C GLN A 120 5.58 9.47 -2.55
N ASN A 121 5.81 9.76 -1.27
CA ASN A 121 4.94 9.33 -0.17
C ASN A 121 4.20 10.47 0.54
N GLN A 122 4.25 11.69 0.00
CA GLN A 122 3.74 12.90 0.63
C GLN A 122 2.49 13.45 -0.09
N TRP A 123 1.54 12.56 -0.41
CA TRP A 123 0.38 12.95 -1.19
C TRP A 123 -0.91 12.95 -0.36
N SER A 124 -1.81 13.85 -0.70
CA SER A 124 -3.22 13.87 -0.33
C SER A 124 -4.08 14.31 -1.50
N TYR A 125 -5.32 13.83 -1.58
CA TYR A 125 -6.27 14.27 -2.58
C TYR A 125 -7.29 15.23 -1.98
N GLN A 126 -7.53 16.34 -2.64
CA GLN A 126 -8.45 17.39 -2.26
C GLN A 126 -9.66 17.32 -3.20
N SER A 127 -10.66 16.51 -2.85
CA SER A 127 -11.84 16.26 -3.68
C SER A 127 -12.65 17.51 -3.98
N ALA A 128 -12.71 18.48 -3.05
CA ALA A 128 -13.41 19.74 -3.25
C ALA A 128 -12.83 20.59 -4.42
N ASN A 129 -11.56 20.40 -4.74
CA ASN A 129 -10.84 21.18 -5.76
C ASN A 129 -10.31 20.31 -6.90
N ASN A 130 -10.56 19.01 -6.89
CA ASN A 130 -10.06 18.03 -7.87
C ASN A 130 -8.53 18.13 -8.05
N ARG A 131 -7.78 18.08 -6.94
CA ARG A 131 -6.32 18.25 -6.95
C ARG A 131 -5.61 17.25 -6.05
N PHE A 132 -4.50 16.76 -6.52
CA PHE A 132 -3.50 16.13 -5.66
C PHE A 132 -2.58 17.19 -5.04
N LYS A 133 -2.37 17.13 -3.74
CA LYS A 133 -1.45 17.99 -3.00
C LYS A 133 -0.25 17.20 -2.52
N CYS A 134 0.95 17.65 -2.88
CA CYS A 134 2.19 17.16 -2.30
C CYS A 134 2.46 17.87 -0.98
N ASN A 135 2.33 17.18 0.13
CA ASN A 135 2.40 17.77 1.47
C ASN A 135 3.81 18.17 1.90
N ALA A 136 4.85 17.73 1.16
CA ALA A 136 6.23 18.10 1.46
C ALA A 136 6.46 19.62 1.39
N HIS A 137 5.85 20.29 0.40
CA HIS A 137 5.98 21.75 0.21
C HIS A 137 4.65 22.45 -0.10
N GLY A 138 3.53 21.70 -0.08
CA GLY A 138 2.19 22.26 -0.28
C GLY A 138 1.78 22.47 -1.74
N ASN A 139 2.61 22.11 -2.73
CA ASN A 139 2.27 22.22 -4.14
C ASN A 139 1.10 21.32 -4.51
N SER A 140 0.19 21.81 -5.33
CA SER A 140 -1.02 21.11 -5.74
C SER A 140 -1.17 21.05 -7.26
N TYR A 141 -1.66 19.91 -7.75
CA TYR A 141 -1.74 19.58 -9.17
C TYR A 141 -3.14 19.12 -9.52
N PRO A 142 -3.79 19.71 -10.55
CA PRO A 142 -5.09 19.22 -11.02
C PRO A 142 -5.03 17.78 -11.48
N ASP A 143 -6.16 17.08 -11.36
CA ASP A 143 -6.32 15.68 -11.75
C ASP A 143 -6.77 15.52 -13.22
N ASP A 144 -6.79 16.61 -13.99
CA ASP A 144 -7.22 16.64 -15.39
C ASP A 144 -6.12 16.23 -16.40
N CYS A 145 -4.90 15.97 -15.94
CA CYS A 145 -3.74 15.60 -16.76
C CYS A 145 -3.18 16.70 -17.67
N ASN A 146 -3.85 17.83 -17.79
CA ASN A 146 -3.52 18.89 -18.76
C ASN A 146 -3.08 20.19 -18.12
N SER A 147 -3.70 20.55 -17.01
CA SER A 147 -3.43 21.81 -16.32
C SER A 147 -2.16 21.73 -15.48
N THR A 148 -1.52 22.89 -15.29
CA THR A 148 -0.34 23.02 -14.45
C THR A 148 -0.71 23.15 -12.96
N GLY A 149 0.17 22.67 -12.10
CA GLY A 149 0.09 22.85 -10.66
C GLY A 149 0.52 24.26 -10.22
N SER A 150 0.54 24.43 -8.90
CA SER A 150 0.90 25.73 -8.27
C SER A 150 2.37 26.13 -8.48
N ASP A 151 3.22 25.19 -8.86
CA ASP A 151 4.65 25.40 -9.19
C ASP A 151 4.92 25.50 -10.69
N GLY A 152 3.88 25.54 -11.54
CA GLY A 152 3.98 25.58 -12.99
C GLY A 152 4.22 24.21 -13.67
N ASN A 153 4.45 23.15 -12.88
CA ASN A 153 4.63 21.79 -13.42
C ASN A 153 3.29 21.07 -13.54
N ARG A 154 3.27 19.97 -14.30
CA ARG A 154 2.10 19.09 -14.43
C ARG A 154 2.31 17.79 -13.70
N LEU A 155 1.23 17.23 -13.15
CA LEU A 155 1.22 15.86 -12.69
C LEU A 155 1.06 14.95 -13.91
N LYS A 156 2.08 14.12 -14.18
CA LYS A 156 2.07 13.20 -15.32
C LYS A 156 1.00 12.13 -15.12
N CYS A 157 0.18 11.93 -16.15
CA CYS A 157 -0.77 10.82 -16.21
C CYS A 157 -0.19 9.64 -16.97
N TYR A 158 -0.64 8.44 -16.57
CA TYR A 158 -0.34 7.19 -17.23
C TYR A 158 -1.59 6.63 -17.90
N ASN A 159 -1.41 5.79 -18.90
CA ASN A 159 -2.53 5.08 -19.51
C ASN A 159 -3.10 4.08 -18.51
N SER A 160 -4.41 4.14 -18.31
CA SER A 160 -5.15 3.21 -17.48
C SER A 160 -6.43 2.76 -18.20
N SER A 161 -6.82 1.51 -17.97
CA SER A 161 -8.03 0.91 -18.52
C SER A 161 -8.66 0.02 -17.47
N LEU A 162 -9.94 0.21 -17.21
CA LEU A 162 -10.73 -0.61 -16.28
C LEU A 162 -11.66 -1.53 -17.08
N SER A 163 -11.65 -2.82 -16.77
CA SER A 163 -12.54 -3.82 -17.34
C SER A 163 -13.08 -4.72 -16.23
N GLY A 164 -14.34 -4.51 -15.85
CA GLY A 164 -14.89 -5.13 -14.63
C GLY A 164 -14.09 -4.71 -13.41
N ASP A 165 -13.54 -5.69 -12.70
CA ASP A 165 -12.71 -5.46 -11.50
C ASP A 165 -11.21 -5.47 -11.78
N GLU A 166 -10.82 -5.53 -13.06
CA GLU A 166 -9.41 -5.51 -13.46
C GLU A 166 -9.00 -4.13 -13.98
N LEU A 167 -8.02 -3.52 -13.30
CA LEU A 167 -7.40 -2.26 -13.71
C LEU A 167 -6.02 -2.51 -14.30
N THR A 168 -5.83 -2.14 -15.55
CA THR A 168 -4.51 -2.15 -16.21
C THR A 168 -3.92 -0.74 -16.22
N VAL A 169 -2.67 -0.59 -15.79
CA VAL A 169 -1.91 0.68 -15.79
C VAL A 169 -0.59 0.48 -16.49
N THR A 170 -0.28 1.30 -17.49
CA THR A 170 1.01 1.29 -18.20
C THR A 170 1.80 2.56 -17.88
N ILE A 171 2.95 2.38 -17.23
CA ILE A 171 3.87 3.46 -16.85
C ILE A 171 4.84 3.72 -18.00
N SER A 172 4.83 4.93 -18.53
CA SER A 172 5.65 5.34 -19.69
C SER A 172 6.60 6.48 -19.33
#